data_f379fc503a4f11414b3b1c2d54628c76
#
_entry.id   f379fc503a4f11414b3b1c2d54628c76
#
_cell.length_a   1.000
_cell.length_b   1.000
_cell.length_c   1.000
_cell.angle_alpha   90.00
_cell.angle_beta   90.00
_cell.angle_gamma   90.00
#
_symmetry.space_group_name_H-M   'P 1'
#
loop_
_entity.id
_entity.type
_entity.pdbx_description
1 polymer ?
#
loop_
_entity_poly.entity_id
_entity_poly.type
_entity_poly.pdbx_seq_one_letter_code
_entity_poly.pdbx_strand_id
1 'polypeptide(L)'
;MVALILSAQSSEAVNELYVFGDSLSDMGTVFRASGGQYPPRSTYFQGRYSNGKVWVEYLADRLKLPPERVTNLAYGGATTGSDRNSLVPGLLTQVQSWTNSQKQANPHALYVLWAGANDYLQGVSNANLPVENVGRAMASLADVGAKNILLANLPDLGQLPATRTAANSARLTALTQAHNQGLRRAVKVLNQQHPGLKIATLDANALYREAIASPAKYGLTNVTSACLSGGGVCASPDRFLFWDGIHPTTAAHRILGEAASAIVQESGMIKSELGTLR
;
A
#
# COMPACT_ATOMS: atom_id res chain seq x y z
N MET A 1 28.48 -39.08 -19.38
CA MET A 1 27.82 -38.55 -18.16
C MET A 1 27.91 -37.03 -18.23
N VAL A 2 26.83 -36.37 -18.71
CA VAL A 2 26.79 -34.90 -18.81
C VAL A 2 26.21 -34.37 -17.50
N ALA A 3 27.03 -33.69 -16.70
CA ALA A 3 26.57 -33.06 -15.48
C ALA A 3 25.73 -31.83 -15.85
N LEU A 4 24.42 -31.86 -15.62
CA LEU A 4 23.57 -30.68 -15.60
C LEU A 4 24.02 -29.80 -14.43
N ILE A 5 24.74 -28.73 -14.73
CA ILE A 5 24.95 -27.65 -13.76
C ILE A 5 23.63 -26.86 -13.69
N LEU A 6 22.79 -27.19 -12.71
CA LEU A 6 21.70 -26.32 -12.27
C LEU A 6 22.34 -25.07 -11.67
N SER A 7 22.45 -23.99 -12.44
CA SER A 7 22.76 -22.69 -11.91
C SER A 7 21.61 -22.29 -11.01
N ALA A 8 21.80 -22.39 -9.69
CA ALA A 8 20.94 -21.74 -8.73
C ALA A 8 21.03 -20.22 -9.00
N GLN A 9 20.06 -19.66 -9.71
CA GLN A 9 19.92 -18.22 -9.81
C GLN A 9 19.81 -17.67 -8.38
N SER A 10 20.86 -17.04 -7.90
CA SER A 10 20.84 -16.31 -6.66
C SER A 10 19.79 -15.21 -6.79
N SER A 11 18.66 -15.31 -6.05
CA SER A 11 17.75 -14.18 -5.98
C SER A 11 18.53 -13.01 -5.36
N GLU A 12 18.85 -12.03 -6.18
CA GLU A 12 19.48 -10.81 -5.71
C GLU A 12 18.46 -10.09 -4.79
N ALA A 13 18.98 -9.45 -3.73
CA ALA A 13 18.13 -8.69 -2.81
C ALA A 13 17.43 -7.55 -3.54
N VAL A 14 16.20 -7.22 -3.13
CA VAL A 14 15.53 -5.99 -3.56
C VAL A 14 16.45 -4.80 -3.30
N ASN A 15 16.71 -4.01 -4.35
CA ASN A 15 17.66 -2.90 -4.32
C ASN A 15 17.05 -1.52 -4.53
N GLU A 16 15.77 -1.47 -4.90
CA GLU A 16 14.99 -0.24 -5.10
C GLU A 16 13.53 -0.49 -4.72
N LEU A 17 12.84 0.57 -4.31
CA LEU A 17 11.42 0.57 -3.97
C LEU A 17 10.70 1.66 -4.77
N TYR A 18 9.70 1.25 -5.55
CA TYR A 18 8.77 2.16 -6.24
C TYR A 18 7.40 2.04 -5.63
N VAL A 19 6.81 3.17 -5.23
CA VAL A 19 5.54 3.20 -4.50
C VAL A 19 4.50 3.99 -5.29
N PHE A 20 3.37 3.35 -5.56
CA PHE A 20 2.20 3.93 -6.24
C PHE A 20 0.97 3.77 -5.35
N GLY A 21 0.13 4.77 -5.28
CA GLY A 21 -1.08 4.68 -4.47
C GLY A 21 -1.63 6.01 -4.03
N ASP A 22 -2.26 5.99 -2.86
CA ASP A 22 -2.98 7.11 -2.28
C ASP A 22 -2.33 7.65 -1.00
N SER A 23 -3.13 8.32 -0.15
CA SER A 23 -2.68 8.93 1.11
C SER A 23 -2.06 7.94 2.11
N LEU A 24 -2.42 6.66 2.04
CA LEU A 24 -1.85 5.63 2.91
C LEU A 24 -0.36 5.39 2.64
N SER A 25 0.11 5.72 1.43
CA SER A 25 1.48 5.51 0.99
C SER A 25 2.21 6.80 0.61
N ASP A 26 1.55 7.97 0.65
CA ASP A 26 2.12 9.27 0.30
C ASP A 26 3.18 9.72 1.33
N MET A 27 4.42 9.86 0.90
CA MET A 27 5.56 10.33 1.70
C MET A 27 5.76 11.85 1.59
N GLY A 28 4.66 12.61 1.43
CA GLY A 28 4.67 14.07 1.31
C GLY A 28 4.68 14.60 -0.13
N THR A 29 4.16 13.83 -1.08
CA THR A 29 4.03 14.25 -2.49
C THR A 29 3.02 15.39 -2.61
N VAL A 30 1.82 15.24 -2.04
CA VAL A 30 0.81 16.32 -1.98
C VAL A 30 1.35 17.53 -1.22
N PHE A 31 2.07 17.29 -0.12
CA PHE A 31 2.64 18.37 0.67
C PHE A 31 3.61 19.24 -0.14
N ARG A 32 4.49 18.62 -0.92
CA ARG A 32 5.38 19.34 -1.85
C ARG A 32 4.59 20.04 -2.96
N ALA A 33 3.63 19.35 -3.57
CA ALA A 33 2.80 19.89 -4.65
C ALA A 33 1.94 21.09 -4.21
N SER A 34 1.49 21.10 -2.95
CA SER A 34 0.70 22.20 -2.36
C SER A 34 1.55 23.36 -1.81
N GLY A 35 2.86 23.37 -2.04
CA GLY A 35 3.76 24.38 -1.45
C GLY A 35 3.87 24.27 0.06
N GLY A 36 3.69 23.09 0.63
CA GLY A 36 3.79 22.82 2.06
C GLY A 36 2.54 23.17 2.88
N GLN A 37 1.39 23.29 2.22
CA GLN A 37 0.13 23.68 2.86
C GLN A 37 -0.73 22.48 3.27
N TYR A 38 -0.70 21.36 2.51
CA TYR A 38 -1.59 20.24 2.74
C TYR A 38 -0.87 18.88 2.66
N PRO A 39 -1.14 17.95 3.58
CA PRO A 39 -1.95 18.13 4.80
C PRO A 39 -1.31 19.10 5.80
N PRO A 40 -2.09 19.71 6.74
CA PRO A 40 -1.60 20.75 7.66
C PRO A 40 -0.47 20.26 8.57
N ARG A 41 0.64 21.01 8.63
CA ARG A 41 1.80 20.67 9.48
C ARG A 41 1.49 20.62 10.97
N SER A 42 0.47 21.35 11.42
CA SER A 42 0.08 21.40 12.84
C SER A 42 -0.46 20.05 13.36
N THR A 43 -0.95 19.20 12.47
CA THR A 43 -1.64 17.94 12.82
C THR A 43 -1.11 16.73 12.09
N TYR A 44 -0.36 16.91 10.99
CA TYR A 44 0.17 15.81 10.17
C TYR A 44 1.70 15.87 10.06
N PHE A 45 2.33 14.73 10.18
CA PHE A 45 3.78 14.64 10.20
C PHE A 45 4.38 14.85 8.81
N GLN A 46 5.07 15.96 8.59
CA GLN A 46 5.88 16.24 7.40
C GLN A 46 5.20 15.86 6.06
N GLY A 47 3.89 16.15 5.96
CA GLY A 47 3.11 15.89 4.74
C GLY A 47 2.59 14.46 4.56
N ARG A 48 2.80 13.56 5.55
CA ARG A 48 2.14 12.26 5.59
C ARG A 48 0.73 12.45 6.14
N TYR A 49 -0.21 11.61 5.70
CA TYR A 49 -1.57 11.57 6.26
C TYR A 49 -1.62 10.74 7.55
N SER A 50 -0.69 11.04 8.47
CA SER A 50 -0.52 10.36 9.75
C SER A 50 0.25 11.25 10.72
N ASN A 51 0.38 10.82 11.98
CA ASN A 51 1.20 11.46 13.01
C ASN A 51 2.69 11.09 12.96
N GLY A 52 3.13 10.36 11.93
CA GLY A 52 4.52 9.95 11.76
C GLY A 52 4.75 9.30 10.39
N LYS A 53 5.79 8.44 10.30
CA LYS A 53 6.10 7.65 9.09
C LYS A 53 4.89 6.82 8.64
N VAL A 54 4.74 6.65 7.31
CA VAL A 54 3.80 5.73 6.71
C VAL A 54 4.45 4.35 6.48
N TRP A 55 3.65 3.32 6.24
CA TRP A 55 4.06 1.91 6.21
C TRP A 55 5.18 1.58 5.21
N VAL A 56 5.21 2.25 4.07
CA VAL A 56 6.25 2.05 3.05
C VAL A 56 7.62 2.55 3.51
N GLU A 57 7.68 3.52 4.42
CA GLU A 57 8.93 3.97 5.04
C GLU A 57 9.46 2.92 6.02
N TYR A 58 8.57 2.30 6.81
CA TYR A 58 8.93 1.16 7.66
C TYR A 58 9.35 -0.06 6.84
N LEU A 59 8.67 -0.32 5.71
CA LEU A 59 9.08 -1.36 4.78
C LEU A 59 10.49 -1.10 4.23
N ALA A 60 10.77 0.13 3.77
CA ALA A 60 12.09 0.50 3.27
C ALA A 60 13.19 0.33 4.33
N ASP A 61 12.92 0.77 5.59
CA ASP A 61 13.83 0.57 6.73
C ASP A 61 14.11 -0.94 6.95
N ARG A 62 13.09 -1.80 6.89
CA ARG A 62 13.23 -3.26 7.03
C ARG A 62 14.00 -3.91 5.88
N LEU A 63 13.85 -3.38 4.67
CA LEU A 63 14.61 -3.80 3.49
C LEU A 63 16.03 -3.20 3.44
N LYS A 64 16.39 -2.35 4.42
CA LYS A 64 17.67 -1.63 4.50
C LYS A 64 17.94 -0.77 3.25
N LEU A 65 16.88 -0.22 2.66
CA LEU A 65 16.97 0.66 1.50
C LEU A 65 17.22 2.10 1.96
N PRO A 66 18.29 2.73 1.49
CA PRO A 66 18.53 4.15 1.79
C PRO A 66 17.53 5.03 1.01
N PRO A 67 17.27 6.27 1.46
CA PRO A 67 16.24 7.14 0.89
C PRO A 67 16.32 7.36 -0.61
N GLU A 68 17.52 7.40 -1.18
CA GLU A 68 17.76 7.58 -2.62
C GLU A 68 17.37 6.37 -3.47
N ARG A 69 17.09 5.23 -2.84
CA ARG A 69 16.58 4.01 -3.47
C ARG A 69 15.08 3.85 -3.33
N VAL A 70 14.39 4.86 -2.79
CA VAL A 70 12.94 4.87 -2.60
C VAL A 70 12.33 5.97 -3.47
N THR A 71 11.58 5.57 -4.50
CA THR A 71 10.82 6.50 -5.35
C THR A 71 9.34 6.41 -4.98
N ASN A 72 8.80 7.46 -4.39
CA ASN A 72 7.41 7.54 -3.99
C ASN A 72 6.60 8.41 -4.96
N LEU A 73 5.67 7.79 -5.69
CA LEU A 73 4.76 8.42 -6.64
C LEU A 73 3.32 8.43 -6.11
N ALA A 74 3.07 7.84 -4.93
CA ALA A 74 1.77 7.87 -4.28
C ALA A 74 1.32 9.32 -4.04
N TYR A 75 0.02 9.57 -4.19
CA TYR A 75 -0.56 10.90 -4.12
C TYR A 75 -1.83 10.89 -3.27
N GLY A 76 -1.87 11.65 -2.20
CA GLY A 76 -3.04 11.77 -1.33
C GLY A 76 -4.31 12.07 -2.10
N GLY A 77 -5.40 11.33 -1.83
CA GLY A 77 -6.67 11.48 -2.53
C GLY A 77 -6.78 10.70 -3.84
N ALA A 78 -5.72 10.03 -4.30
CA ALA A 78 -5.72 9.29 -5.56
C ALA A 78 -6.78 8.17 -5.57
N THR A 79 -7.58 8.11 -6.63
CA THR A 79 -8.41 6.97 -7.00
C THR A 79 -7.59 5.95 -7.79
N THR A 80 -8.20 4.86 -8.22
CA THR A 80 -7.53 3.88 -9.10
C THR A 80 -7.38 4.36 -10.55
N GLY A 81 -8.13 5.38 -10.96
CA GLY A 81 -8.34 5.79 -12.35
C GLY A 81 -7.17 6.50 -13.04
N SER A 82 -7.47 6.95 -14.25
CA SER A 82 -6.56 7.71 -15.11
C SER A 82 -7.19 9.02 -15.62
N ASP A 83 -7.97 9.70 -14.78
CA ASP A 83 -8.55 10.98 -15.17
C ASP A 83 -7.46 12.03 -15.38
N ARG A 84 -7.21 12.38 -16.63
CA ARG A 84 -6.20 13.36 -17.04
C ARG A 84 -6.59 14.81 -16.69
N ASN A 85 -7.85 15.04 -16.40
CA ASN A 85 -8.37 16.36 -15.99
C ASN A 85 -8.31 16.56 -14.47
N SER A 86 -8.01 15.50 -13.72
CA SER A 86 -7.82 15.58 -12.27
C SER A 86 -6.44 16.16 -11.92
N LEU A 87 -6.42 17.08 -10.98
CA LEU A 87 -5.16 17.56 -10.36
C LEU A 87 -4.49 16.48 -9.49
N VAL A 88 -5.24 15.43 -9.14
CA VAL A 88 -4.77 14.29 -8.36
C VAL A 88 -4.56 13.11 -9.30
N PRO A 89 -3.30 12.71 -9.59
CA PRO A 89 -3.04 11.57 -10.45
C PRO A 89 -3.50 10.27 -9.77
N GLY A 90 -4.49 9.59 -10.37
CA GLY A 90 -4.92 8.27 -9.90
C GLY A 90 -3.84 7.21 -10.13
N LEU A 91 -3.98 6.04 -9.49
CA LEU A 91 -3.00 4.95 -9.54
C LEU A 91 -2.57 4.62 -10.97
N LEU A 92 -3.53 4.45 -11.88
CA LEU A 92 -3.24 4.10 -13.27
C LEU A 92 -2.45 5.20 -13.98
N THR A 93 -2.75 6.49 -13.70
CA THR A 93 -1.97 7.62 -14.21
C THR A 93 -0.54 7.62 -13.67
N GLN A 94 -0.36 7.38 -12.36
CA GLN A 94 0.97 7.30 -11.72
C GLN A 94 1.84 6.24 -12.41
N VAL A 95 1.29 5.03 -12.55
CA VAL A 95 2.01 3.91 -13.19
C VAL A 95 2.28 4.19 -14.67
N GLN A 96 1.29 4.67 -15.45
CA GLN A 96 1.48 4.99 -16.86
C GLN A 96 2.51 6.08 -17.07
N SER A 97 2.50 7.14 -16.25
CA SER A 97 3.49 8.21 -16.33
C SER A 97 4.90 7.68 -16.06
N TRP A 98 5.03 6.79 -15.07
CA TRP A 98 6.31 6.17 -14.76
C TRP A 98 6.77 5.22 -15.88
N THR A 99 5.93 4.28 -16.34
CA THR A 99 6.28 3.32 -17.40
C THR A 99 6.61 4.00 -18.72
N ASN A 100 5.94 5.11 -19.05
CA ASN A 100 6.25 5.89 -20.26
C ASN A 100 7.61 6.59 -20.17
N SER A 101 8.09 6.90 -18.96
CA SER A 101 9.42 7.50 -18.74
C SER A 101 10.56 6.49 -18.67
N GLN A 102 10.26 5.21 -18.41
CA GLN A 102 11.22 4.13 -18.26
C GLN A 102 11.18 3.20 -19.47
N LYS A 103 12.34 2.95 -20.09
CA LYS A 103 12.43 1.97 -21.19
C LYS A 103 12.30 0.53 -20.70
N GLN A 104 12.77 0.27 -19.49
CA GLN A 104 12.74 -1.04 -18.84
C GLN A 104 12.72 -0.86 -17.33
N ALA A 105 11.89 -1.66 -16.66
CA ALA A 105 11.83 -1.71 -15.20
C ALA A 105 13.06 -2.45 -14.63
N ASN A 106 13.51 -2.02 -13.44
CA ASN A 106 14.52 -2.77 -12.70
C ASN A 106 13.92 -4.10 -12.21
N PRO A 107 14.39 -5.27 -12.67
CA PRO A 107 13.84 -6.56 -12.26
C PRO A 107 14.12 -6.90 -10.78
N HIS A 108 15.07 -6.20 -10.14
CA HIS A 108 15.41 -6.36 -8.72
C HIS A 108 14.73 -5.31 -7.82
N ALA A 109 13.90 -4.42 -8.38
CA ALA A 109 13.10 -3.50 -7.60
C ALA A 109 11.83 -4.17 -7.08
N LEU A 110 11.29 -3.63 -5.97
CA LEU A 110 9.95 -3.92 -5.46
C LEU A 110 9.00 -2.80 -5.90
N TYR A 111 7.92 -3.16 -6.56
CA TYR A 111 6.87 -2.24 -7.01
C TYR A 111 5.66 -2.41 -6.11
N VAL A 112 5.29 -1.36 -5.40
CA VAL A 112 4.23 -1.38 -4.37
C VAL A 112 3.01 -0.63 -4.88
N LEU A 113 1.82 -1.26 -4.79
CA LEU A 113 0.55 -0.67 -5.19
C LEU A 113 -0.47 -0.76 -4.05
N TRP A 114 -1.06 0.38 -3.68
CA TRP A 114 -2.20 0.43 -2.76
C TRP A 114 -3.10 1.60 -3.10
N ALA A 115 -4.27 1.32 -3.66
CA ALA A 115 -5.33 2.29 -3.97
C ALA A 115 -6.70 1.60 -4.06
N GLY A 116 -7.76 2.40 -4.09
CA GLY A 116 -9.14 1.94 -4.24
C GLY A 116 -10.08 2.44 -3.16
N ALA A 117 -9.57 2.83 -2.00
CA ALA A 117 -10.41 3.38 -0.93
C ALA A 117 -11.11 4.67 -1.38
N ASN A 118 -10.40 5.59 -2.02
CA ASN A 118 -10.93 6.87 -2.46
C ASN A 118 -12.04 6.71 -3.51
N ASP A 119 -11.99 5.70 -4.38
CA ASP A 119 -13.06 5.43 -5.35
C ASP A 119 -14.40 5.26 -4.62
N TYR A 120 -14.44 4.43 -3.58
CA TYR A 120 -15.67 4.12 -2.85
C TYR A 120 -16.08 5.23 -1.89
N LEU A 121 -15.13 5.88 -1.23
CA LEU A 121 -15.40 7.02 -0.34
C LEU A 121 -15.92 8.23 -1.11
N GLN A 122 -15.58 8.37 -2.40
CA GLN A 122 -16.07 9.39 -3.32
C GLN A 122 -17.33 8.95 -4.09
N GLY A 123 -17.90 7.78 -3.80
CA GLY A 123 -19.23 7.39 -4.27
C GLY A 123 -19.28 6.36 -5.40
N VAL A 124 -18.16 5.80 -5.85
CA VAL A 124 -18.17 4.67 -6.80
C VAL A 124 -18.98 3.51 -6.21
N SER A 125 -19.90 2.96 -7.01
CA SER A 125 -20.95 2.06 -6.52
C SER A 125 -20.73 0.59 -6.82
N ASN A 126 -19.67 0.24 -7.57
CA ASN A 126 -19.28 -1.14 -7.86
C ASN A 126 -17.75 -1.26 -7.92
N ALA A 127 -17.26 -2.49 -7.78
CA ALA A 127 -15.82 -2.75 -7.71
C ALA A 127 -15.17 -3.04 -9.06
N ASN A 128 -15.92 -3.11 -10.16
CA ASN A 128 -15.39 -3.61 -11.43
C ASN A 128 -14.28 -2.70 -11.97
N LEU A 129 -14.60 -1.42 -12.19
CA LEU A 129 -13.63 -0.47 -12.74
C LEU A 129 -12.43 -0.22 -11.83
N PRO A 130 -12.58 -0.01 -10.50
CA PRO A 130 -11.43 0.11 -9.60
C PRO A 130 -10.51 -1.11 -9.65
N VAL A 131 -11.05 -2.33 -9.63
CA VAL A 131 -10.26 -3.58 -9.72
C VAL A 131 -9.57 -3.71 -11.07
N GLU A 132 -10.28 -3.40 -12.17
CA GLU A 132 -9.70 -3.41 -13.52
C GLU A 132 -8.52 -2.42 -13.62
N ASN A 133 -8.66 -1.22 -13.09
CA ASN A 133 -7.58 -0.22 -13.09
C ASN A 133 -6.33 -0.70 -12.35
N VAL A 134 -6.50 -1.32 -11.17
CA VAL A 134 -5.38 -1.92 -10.43
C VAL A 134 -4.74 -3.07 -11.22
N GLY A 135 -5.55 -3.92 -11.85
CA GLY A 135 -5.08 -5.00 -12.73
C GLY A 135 -4.25 -4.46 -13.90
N ARG A 136 -4.75 -3.42 -14.57
CA ARG A 136 -4.05 -2.75 -15.68
C ARG A 136 -2.75 -2.08 -15.22
N ALA A 137 -2.73 -1.48 -14.04
CA ALA A 137 -1.52 -0.91 -13.45
C ALA A 137 -0.44 -1.99 -13.24
N MET A 138 -0.81 -3.13 -12.65
CA MET A 138 0.13 -4.27 -12.46
C MET A 138 0.60 -4.83 -13.80
N ALA A 139 -0.28 -5.00 -14.78
CA ALA A 139 0.08 -5.46 -16.12
C ALA A 139 1.09 -4.52 -16.79
N SER A 140 0.83 -3.20 -16.74
CA SER A 140 1.75 -2.19 -17.31
C SER A 140 3.14 -2.24 -16.70
N LEU A 141 3.26 -2.52 -15.39
CA LEU A 141 4.56 -2.73 -14.73
C LEU A 141 5.24 -4.02 -15.23
N ALA A 142 4.49 -5.10 -15.35
CA ALA A 142 5.00 -6.38 -15.84
C ALA A 142 5.49 -6.29 -17.30
N ASP A 143 4.75 -5.57 -18.16
CA ASP A 143 5.07 -5.37 -19.58
C ASP A 143 6.40 -4.64 -19.79
N VAL A 144 6.77 -3.72 -18.90
CA VAL A 144 8.07 -3.05 -18.93
C VAL A 144 9.17 -3.81 -18.18
N GLY A 145 8.89 -5.01 -17.66
CA GLY A 145 9.88 -5.92 -17.08
C GLY A 145 9.94 -5.99 -15.56
N ALA A 146 8.99 -5.39 -14.82
CA ALA A 146 8.91 -5.55 -13.38
C ALA A 146 8.73 -7.05 -13.01
N LYS A 147 9.43 -7.49 -11.96
CA LYS A 147 9.42 -8.90 -11.52
C LYS A 147 8.84 -9.10 -10.13
N ASN A 148 8.80 -8.07 -9.29
CA ASN A 148 8.34 -8.19 -7.91
C ASN A 148 7.31 -7.09 -7.63
N ILE A 149 6.07 -7.48 -7.39
CA ILE A 149 4.96 -6.57 -7.05
C ILE A 149 4.45 -6.92 -5.66
N LEU A 150 4.30 -5.92 -4.80
CA LEU A 150 3.57 -6.00 -3.55
C LEU A 150 2.26 -5.22 -3.71
N LEU A 151 1.14 -5.94 -3.69
CA LEU A 151 -0.20 -5.38 -3.76
C LEU A 151 -0.82 -5.39 -2.36
N ALA A 152 -1.32 -4.26 -1.86
CA ALA A 152 -2.13 -4.23 -0.66
C ALA A 152 -3.62 -4.24 -1.01
N ASN A 153 -4.42 -5.02 -0.26
CA ASN A 153 -5.87 -4.98 -0.34
C ASN A 153 -6.45 -3.90 0.60
N LEU A 154 -7.75 -3.65 0.52
CA LEU A 154 -8.41 -2.62 1.32
C LEU A 154 -8.80 -3.16 2.70
N PRO A 155 -8.57 -2.39 3.79
CA PRO A 155 -9.25 -2.60 5.06
C PRO A 155 -10.75 -2.42 4.89
N ASP A 156 -11.57 -2.87 5.84
CA ASP A 156 -13.03 -2.69 5.75
C ASP A 156 -13.40 -1.21 5.87
N LEU A 157 -13.74 -0.60 4.73
CA LEU A 157 -14.08 0.82 4.62
C LEU A 157 -15.37 1.17 5.38
N GLY A 158 -16.23 0.21 5.66
CA GLY A 158 -17.42 0.41 6.50
C GLY A 158 -17.11 0.44 7.99
N GLN A 159 -15.91 0.07 8.41
CA GLN A 159 -15.49 0.03 9.82
C GLN A 159 -14.52 1.16 10.21
N LEU A 160 -14.21 2.09 9.29
CA LEU A 160 -13.39 3.25 9.60
C LEU A 160 -14.10 4.21 10.58
N PRO A 161 -13.40 4.99 11.41
CA PRO A 161 -14.03 5.94 12.32
C PRO A 161 -15.05 6.86 11.63
N ALA A 162 -14.78 7.33 10.42
CA ALA A 162 -15.65 8.22 9.66
C ALA A 162 -16.89 7.54 9.08
N THR A 163 -16.90 6.21 8.93
CA THR A 163 -17.95 5.49 8.18
C THR A 163 -18.72 4.48 9.00
N ARG A 164 -18.17 3.97 10.09
CA ARG A 164 -18.75 2.86 10.87
C ARG A 164 -20.15 3.09 11.42
N THR A 165 -20.52 4.34 11.64
CA THR A 165 -21.86 4.75 12.09
C THR A 165 -22.68 5.43 10.99
N ALA A 166 -22.13 5.55 9.79
CA ALA A 166 -22.81 6.18 8.66
C ALA A 166 -23.82 5.22 8.02
N ALA A 167 -24.87 5.76 7.42
CA ALA A 167 -25.92 4.98 6.76
C ALA A 167 -25.41 4.07 5.63
N ASN A 168 -24.27 4.41 5.02
CA ASN A 168 -23.64 3.64 3.96
C ASN A 168 -22.57 2.64 4.44
N SER A 169 -22.36 2.45 5.74
CA SER A 169 -21.35 1.54 6.32
C SER A 169 -21.42 0.14 5.73
N ALA A 170 -22.59 -0.50 5.77
CA ALA A 170 -22.79 -1.85 5.23
C ALA A 170 -22.46 -1.94 3.71
N ARG A 171 -22.81 -0.89 2.95
CA ARG A 171 -22.47 -0.81 1.53
C ARG A 171 -20.96 -0.72 1.31
N LEU A 172 -20.25 0.09 2.08
CA LEU A 172 -18.78 0.20 2.01
C LEU A 172 -18.10 -1.12 2.36
N THR A 173 -18.58 -1.85 3.37
CA THR A 173 -18.12 -3.21 3.70
C THR A 173 -18.31 -4.16 2.50
N ALA A 174 -19.48 -4.17 1.87
CA ALA A 174 -19.74 -5.01 0.70
C ALA A 174 -18.85 -4.66 -0.50
N LEU A 175 -18.63 -3.37 -0.76
CA LEU A 175 -17.73 -2.89 -1.82
C LEU A 175 -16.28 -3.29 -1.54
N THR A 176 -15.82 -3.18 -0.28
CA THR A 176 -14.49 -3.64 0.13
C THR A 176 -14.31 -5.14 -0.13
N GLN A 177 -15.29 -5.96 0.25
CA GLN A 177 -15.25 -7.39 0.02
C GLN A 177 -15.19 -7.74 -1.47
N ALA A 178 -16.02 -7.08 -2.29
CA ALA A 178 -16.04 -7.26 -3.75
C ALA A 178 -14.70 -6.84 -4.38
N HIS A 179 -14.13 -5.71 -3.97
CA HIS A 179 -12.83 -5.23 -4.41
C HIS A 179 -11.71 -6.23 -4.08
N ASN A 180 -11.60 -6.63 -2.83
CA ASN A 180 -10.55 -7.57 -2.38
C ASN A 180 -10.68 -8.94 -3.06
N GLN A 181 -11.91 -9.41 -3.30
CA GLN A 181 -12.14 -10.61 -4.09
C GLN A 181 -11.73 -10.43 -5.56
N GLY A 182 -12.03 -9.26 -6.14
CA GLY A 182 -11.63 -8.88 -7.50
C GLY A 182 -10.12 -8.85 -7.66
N LEU A 183 -9.38 -8.25 -6.70
CA LEU A 183 -7.92 -8.23 -6.69
C LEU A 183 -7.32 -9.65 -6.69
N ARG A 184 -7.85 -10.56 -5.87
CA ARG A 184 -7.38 -11.96 -5.86
C ARG A 184 -7.53 -12.62 -7.23
N ARG A 185 -8.64 -12.35 -7.95
CA ARG A 185 -8.84 -12.87 -9.33
C ARG A 185 -7.85 -12.24 -10.31
N ALA A 186 -7.64 -10.91 -10.23
CA ALA A 186 -6.69 -10.21 -11.08
C ALA A 186 -5.25 -10.73 -10.90
N VAL A 187 -4.81 -10.94 -9.67
CA VAL A 187 -3.50 -11.54 -9.36
C VAL A 187 -3.37 -12.93 -9.97
N LYS A 188 -4.41 -13.79 -9.85
CA LYS A 188 -4.37 -15.12 -10.45
C LYS A 188 -4.22 -15.07 -11.97
N VAL A 189 -4.94 -14.18 -12.64
CA VAL A 189 -4.86 -14.00 -14.10
C VAL A 189 -3.46 -13.50 -14.51
N LEU A 190 -2.94 -12.48 -13.82
CA LEU A 190 -1.62 -11.93 -14.13
C LEU A 190 -0.49 -12.94 -13.93
N ASN A 191 -0.53 -13.76 -12.89
CA ASN A 191 0.45 -14.82 -12.66
C ASN A 191 0.43 -15.88 -13.79
N GLN A 192 -0.72 -16.11 -14.45
CA GLN A 192 -0.81 -16.99 -15.61
C GLN A 192 -0.25 -16.34 -16.88
N GLN A 193 -0.47 -15.04 -17.05
CA GLN A 193 -0.02 -14.26 -18.22
C GLN A 193 1.48 -13.93 -18.17
N HIS A 194 2.04 -13.77 -16.97
CA HIS A 194 3.43 -13.38 -16.74
C HIS A 194 4.14 -14.37 -15.80
N PRO A 195 4.57 -15.56 -16.27
CA PRO A 195 5.10 -16.64 -15.42
C PRO A 195 6.34 -16.26 -14.59
N GLY A 196 7.07 -15.21 -14.99
CA GLY A 196 8.24 -14.72 -14.24
C GLY A 196 7.92 -13.61 -13.23
N LEU A 197 6.65 -13.19 -13.13
CA LEU A 197 6.21 -12.14 -12.20
C LEU A 197 5.86 -12.77 -10.85
N LYS A 198 6.39 -12.18 -9.78
CA LYS A 198 6.02 -12.51 -8.40
C LYS A 198 5.10 -11.42 -7.88
N ILE A 199 3.87 -11.78 -7.51
CA ILE A 199 2.92 -10.85 -6.88
C ILE A 199 2.64 -11.36 -5.47
N ALA A 200 3.08 -10.61 -4.47
CA ALA A 200 2.73 -10.82 -3.07
C ALA A 200 1.57 -9.90 -2.69
N THR A 201 0.70 -10.35 -1.78
CA THR A 201 -0.45 -9.55 -1.33
C THR A 201 -0.36 -9.28 0.17
N LEU A 202 -0.27 -8.00 0.54
CA LEU A 202 -0.48 -7.55 1.92
C LEU A 202 -1.98 -7.57 2.22
N ASP A 203 -2.43 -8.49 3.06
CA ASP A 203 -3.83 -8.56 3.50
C ASP A 203 -4.09 -7.55 4.62
N ALA A 204 -4.18 -6.26 4.26
CA ALA A 204 -4.50 -5.19 5.18
C ALA A 204 -5.89 -5.39 5.82
N ASN A 205 -6.85 -6.02 5.08
CA ASN A 205 -8.17 -6.34 5.64
C ASN A 205 -8.06 -7.28 6.84
N ALA A 206 -7.28 -8.35 6.72
CA ALA A 206 -7.07 -9.29 7.81
C ALA A 206 -6.33 -8.65 8.99
N LEU A 207 -5.29 -7.86 8.73
CA LEU A 207 -4.53 -7.16 9.77
C LEU A 207 -5.40 -6.18 10.58
N TYR A 208 -6.23 -5.38 9.91
CA TYR A 208 -7.13 -4.46 10.61
C TYR A 208 -8.18 -5.22 11.43
N ARG A 209 -8.76 -6.29 10.88
CA ARG A 209 -9.72 -7.12 11.64
C ARG A 209 -9.08 -7.75 12.87
N GLU A 210 -7.84 -8.24 12.74
CA GLU A 210 -7.11 -8.82 13.86
C GLU A 210 -6.75 -7.77 14.91
N ALA A 211 -6.29 -6.58 14.49
CA ALA A 211 -6.00 -5.46 15.38
C ALA A 211 -7.24 -5.00 16.16
N ILE A 212 -8.40 -5.03 15.52
CA ILE A 212 -9.69 -4.69 16.17
C ILE A 212 -10.10 -5.80 17.13
N ALA A 213 -9.95 -7.08 16.77
CA ALA A 213 -10.36 -8.21 17.60
C ALA A 213 -9.41 -8.46 18.79
N SER A 214 -8.12 -8.15 18.63
CA SER A 214 -7.07 -8.42 19.61
C SER A 214 -6.10 -7.25 19.76
N PRO A 215 -6.59 -6.05 20.19
CA PRO A 215 -5.78 -4.83 20.17
C PRO A 215 -4.53 -4.90 21.04
N ALA A 216 -4.59 -5.61 22.18
CA ALA A 216 -3.46 -5.77 23.08
C ALA A 216 -2.26 -6.46 22.42
N LYS A 217 -2.48 -7.37 21.43
CA LYS A 217 -1.41 -8.02 20.65
C LYS A 217 -0.53 -7.00 19.93
N TYR A 218 -1.11 -5.88 19.55
CA TYR A 218 -0.47 -4.79 18.80
C TYR A 218 -0.11 -3.59 19.68
N GLY A 219 -0.31 -3.67 21.01
CA GLY A 219 -0.10 -2.58 21.94
C GLY A 219 -1.15 -1.47 21.83
N LEU A 220 -2.28 -1.72 21.15
CA LEU A 220 -3.36 -0.77 20.95
C LEU A 220 -4.39 -0.87 22.08
N THR A 221 -5.07 0.26 22.35
CA THR A 221 -6.18 0.33 23.32
C THR A 221 -7.44 0.97 22.71
N ASN A 222 -7.28 1.70 21.61
CA ASN A 222 -8.40 2.27 20.85
C ASN A 222 -8.26 1.92 19.36
N VAL A 223 -9.24 1.17 18.85
CA VAL A 223 -9.24 0.65 17.48
C VAL A 223 -10.47 1.07 16.68
N THR A 224 -11.26 1.99 17.22
CA THR A 224 -12.54 2.40 16.62
C THR A 224 -12.73 3.89 16.51
N SER A 225 -11.94 4.69 17.23
CA SER A 225 -12.01 6.15 17.23
C SER A 225 -10.78 6.76 16.62
N ALA A 226 -10.92 7.97 16.08
CA ALA A 226 -9.80 8.79 15.64
C ALA A 226 -9.06 9.40 16.84
N CYS A 227 -7.71 9.44 16.79
CA CYS A 227 -6.91 10.17 17.77
C CYS A 227 -6.97 11.68 17.54
N LEU A 228 -6.97 12.11 16.27
CA LEU A 228 -7.19 13.50 15.86
C LEU A 228 -8.69 13.69 15.58
N SER A 229 -9.34 14.50 16.39
CA SER A 229 -10.78 14.81 16.29
C SER A 229 -11.04 16.30 16.56
N GLY A 230 -12.31 16.73 16.52
CA GLY A 230 -12.71 18.11 16.83
C GLY A 230 -12.27 18.64 18.20
N GLY A 231 -11.94 17.73 19.14
CA GLY A 231 -11.40 18.07 20.46
C GLY A 231 -9.87 18.17 20.52
N GLY A 232 -9.17 18.01 19.39
CA GLY A 232 -7.71 18.01 19.32
C GLY A 232 -7.09 16.61 19.18
N VAL A 233 -5.84 16.49 19.58
CA VAL A 233 -5.06 15.24 19.50
C VAL A 233 -5.22 14.45 20.82
N CYS A 234 -5.43 13.16 20.77
CA CYS A 234 -5.50 12.28 21.94
C CYS A 234 -4.16 12.24 22.70
N ALA A 235 -4.19 11.88 23.99
CA ALA A 235 -3.01 11.89 24.86
C ALA A 235 -1.97 10.81 24.51
N SER A 236 -2.38 9.71 23.84
CA SER A 236 -1.50 8.56 23.57
C SER A 236 -1.71 8.05 22.14
N PRO A 237 -1.23 8.76 21.10
CA PRO A 237 -1.44 8.40 19.69
C PRO A 237 -1.00 6.98 19.34
N ASP A 238 0.10 6.50 19.92
CA ASP A 238 0.64 5.16 19.65
C ASP A 238 -0.24 4.00 20.16
N ARG A 239 -1.26 4.34 20.95
CA ARG A 239 -2.28 3.39 21.44
C ARG A 239 -3.53 3.36 20.57
N PHE A 240 -3.61 4.18 19.52
CA PHE A 240 -4.74 4.25 18.60
C PHE A 240 -4.41 3.58 17.27
N LEU A 241 -5.41 2.87 16.70
CA LEU A 241 -5.30 2.34 15.33
C LEU A 241 -5.38 3.48 14.30
N PHE A 242 -6.29 4.43 14.52
CA PHE A 242 -6.59 5.50 13.57
C PHE A 242 -6.06 6.86 14.07
N TRP A 243 -5.38 7.57 13.15
CA TRP A 243 -4.98 8.95 13.37
C TRP A 243 -6.17 9.91 13.25
N ASP A 244 -6.87 9.84 12.10
CA ASP A 244 -8.07 10.62 11.82
C ASP A 244 -9.24 9.70 11.45
N GLY A 245 -10.26 10.22 10.76
CA GLY A 245 -11.45 9.46 10.38
C GLY A 245 -11.20 8.26 9.45
N ILE A 246 -10.08 8.25 8.73
CA ILE A 246 -9.80 7.24 7.70
C ILE A 246 -8.36 6.73 7.67
N HIS A 247 -7.41 7.51 8.20
CA HIS A 247 -5.98 7.18 8.13
C HIS A 247 -5.48 6.53 9.43
N PRO A 248 -4.55 5.56 9.34
CA PRO A 248 -3.94 4.93 10.50
C PRO A 248 -2.93 5.86 11.19
N THR A 249 -2.64 5.58 12.46
CA THR A 249 -1.50 6.17 13.17
C THR A 249 -0.18 5.61 12.65
N THR A 250 0.93 6.29 12.96
CA THR A 250 2.27 5.75 12.66
C THR A 250 2.53 4.41 13.35
N ALA A 251 1.95 4.15 14.52
CA ALA A 251 2.00 2.85 15.18
C ALA A 251 1.35 1.75 14.33
N ALA A 252 0.17 2.03 13.78
CA ALA A 252 -0.51 1.11 12.86
C ALA A 252 0.23 0.98 11.51
N HIS A 253 0.79 2.06 10.98
CA HIS A 253 1.65 1.99 9.80
C HIS A 253 2.90 1.14 10.02
N ARG A 254 3.51 1.17 11.21
CA ARG A 254 4.63 0.28 11.54
C ARG A 254 4.23 -1.19 11.47
N ILE A 255 3.08 -1.56 12.03
CA ILE A 255 2.54 -2.93 11.94
C ILE A 255 2.37 -3.37 10.48
N LEU A 256 1.80 -2.51 9.63
CA LEU A 256 1.64 -2.76 8.20
C LEU A 256 2.99 -2.94 7.48
N GLY A 257 3.98 -2.10 7.78
CA GLY A 257 5.32 -2.18 7.19
C GLY A 257 6.07 -3.44 7.60
N GLU A 258 5.95 -3.86 8.87
CA GLU A 258 6.53 -5.11 9.38
C GLU A 258 5.88 -6.34 8.71
N ALA A 259 4.54 -6.37 8.59
CA ALA A 259 3.83 -7.43 7.90
C ALA A 259 4.19 -7.49 6.40
N ALA A 260 4.28 -6.34 5.75
CA ALA A 260 4.71 -6.24 4.35
C ALA A 260 6.13 -6.82 4.15
N SER A 261 7.07 -6.50 5.03
CA SER A 261 8.44 -7.04 4.99
C SER A 261 8.45 -8.57 5.12
N ALA A 262 7.68 -9.12 6.07
CA ALA A 262 7.56 -10.57 6.25
C ALA A 262 7.02 -11.25 4.98
N ILE A 263 5.96 -10.70 4.38
CA ILE A 263 5.35 -11.22 3.15
C ILE A 263 6.32 -11.18 1.97
N VAL A 264 7.10 -10.11 1.82
CA VAL A 264 8.12 -9.99 0.76
C VAL A 264 9.22 -11.04 0.93
N GLN A 265 9.61 -11.35 2.18
CA GLN A 265 10.55 -12.44 2.50
C GLN A 265 9.97 -13.81 2.15
N GLU A 266 8.76 -14.11 2.64
CA GLU A 266 8.07 -15.39 2.41
C GLU A 266 7.81 -15.66 0.92
N SER A 267 7.57 -14.61 0.13
CA SER A 267 7.37 -14.73 -1.33
C SER A 267 8.66 -15.01 -2.10
N GLY A 268 9.82 -15.03 -1.45
CA GLY A 268 11.12 -15.24 -2.07
C GLY A 268 11.56 -14.08 -2.98
N MET A 269 11.02 -12.87 -2.78
CA MET A 269 11.48 -11.66 -3.45
C MET A 269 12.79 -11.14 -2.86
N ILE A 270 13.06 -11.47 -1.58
CA ILE A 270 14.32 -11.21 -0.88
C ILE A 270 14.81 -12.48 -0.20
N LYS A 271 16.14 -12.60 0.00
CA LYS A 271 16.70 -13.72 0.79
C LYS A 271 16.38 -13.54 2.27
N SER A 272 16.02 -14.62 2.96
CA SER A 272 16.01 -14.65 4.43
C SER A 272 17.45 -14.61 4.93
N GLU A 273 17.77 -13.74 5.90
CA GLU A 273 19.10 -13.70 6.54
C GLU A 273 19.43 -14.96 7.37
N LEU A 274 18.52 -15.93 7.48
CA LEU A 274 18.68 -17.16 8.28
C LEU A 274 19.62 -18.23 7.66
N GLY A 275 20.32 -17.91 6.56
CA GLY A 275 21.17 -18.86 5.81
C GLY A 275 22.68 -18.87 6.13
N THR A 276 23.18 -18.09 7.06
CA THR A 276 24.65 -17.96 7.32
C THR A 276 25.08 -18.31 8.76
N LEU A 277 24.41 -19.25 9.40
CA LEU A 277 24.94 -19.92 10.59
C LEU A 277 25.03 -21.42 10.32
N ARG A 278 26.05 -21.82 9.56
CA ARG A 278 26.63 -23.17 9.58
C ARG A 278 28.14 -23.07 9.56
#